data_97c7e37ac62fd79dd9add0df395b69d8
#
_entry.id   97c7e37ac62fd79dd9add0df395b69d8
#
_cell.length_a   1.000
_cell.length_b   1.000
_cell.length_c   1.000
_cell.angle_alpha   90.00
_cell.angle_beta   90.00
_cell.angle_gamma   90.00
#
_symmetry.space_group_name_H-M   'P 1'
#
loop_
_entity.id
_entity.type
_entity.pdbx_description
1 polymer ?
#
loop_
_entity_poly.entity_id
_entity_poly.type
_entity_poly.pdbx_seq_one_letter_code
_entity_poly.pdbx_strand_id
1 'polypeptide(L)'
;QPLDIEEYMEYLKYYKDDDGVIHTNNERGLHRKLAALRSFFHYYYKREMIKNDPTVIVDLPKLHKREIVRLDIDEVAELLDYVEHGGDEMTGMKKVYFNKNKTRNLALFTLLLGTGIRVSECVGLDLEDLDFKNNRIRIIRKGGKEDFVYFGDEVSEALYDYYAERKTIPAKEGHEHAFFLSVQKRRITV
;
A
#
# COMPACT_ATOMS: atom_id res chain seq x y z
N GLN A 1 -22.88 14.34 -26.82
CA GLN A 1 -24.21 14.19 -26.22
C GLN A 1 -24.17 13.14 -25.10
N PRO A 2 -25.17 13.05 -24.23
CA PRO A 2 -25.19 12.00 -23.19
C PRO A 2 -25.08 10.59 -23.76
N LEU A 3 -25.76 10.32 -24.87
CA LEU A 3 -25.70 9.02 -25.57
C LEU A 3 -24.29 8.62 -25.99
N ASP A 4 -23.48 9.55 -26.46
CA ASP A 4 -22.07 9.28 -26.84
C ASP A 4 -21.24 8.82 -25.65
N ILE A 5 -21.59 9.30 -24.43
CA ILE A 5 -20.92 8.89 -23.19
C ILE A 5 -21.39 7.50 -22.76
N GLU A 6 -22.67 7.18 -22.91
CA GLU A 6 -23.18 5.84 -22.62
C GLU A 6 -22.57 4.81 -23.57
N GLU A 7 -22.51 5.09 -24.87
CA GLU A 7 -21.84 4.24 -25.87
C GLU A 7 -20.36 4.06 -25.56
N TYR A 8 -19.67 5.14 -25.16
CA TYR A 8 -18.27 5.05 -24.75
C TYR A 8 -18.09 4.19 -23.49
N MET A 9 -19.00 4.29 -22.53
CA MET A 9 -18.97 3.45 -21.32
C MET A 9 -19.21 1.97 -21.64
N GLU A 10 -20.10 1.66 -22.59
CA GLU A 10 -20.30 0.30 -23.08
C GLU A 10 -19.05 -0.24 -23.81
N TYR A 11 -18.45 0.56 -24.70
CA TYR A 11 -17.20 0.23 -25.36
C TYR A 11 -16.09 -0.10 -24.37
N LEU A 12 -15.97 0.67 -23.27
CA LEU A 12 -14.95 0.46 -22.26
C LEU A 12 -15.12 -0.84 -21.47
N LYS A 13 -16.28 -1.47 -21.44
CA LYS A 13 -16.46 -2.78 -20.78
C LYS A 13 -15.60 -3.84 -21.43
N TYR A 14 -15.48 -3.78 -22.74
CA TYR A 14 -14.68 -4.71 -23.55
C TYR A 14 -14.24 -4.02 -24.82
N TYR A 15 -12.95 -3.83 -25.02
CA TYR A 15 -12.42 -3.29 -26.26
C TYR A 15 -11.08 -3.94 -26.62
N LYS A 16 -10.74 -3.82 -27.89
CA LYS A 16 -9.49 -4.27 -28.46
C LYS A 16 -8.70 -3.04 -28.90
N ASP A 17 -7.43 -2.95 -28.50
CA ASP A 17 -6.56 -1.88 -28.95
C ASP A 17 -6.01 -2.15 -30.38
N ASP A 18 -5.21 -1.21 -30.89
CA ASP A 18 -4.63 -1.28 -32.23
C ASP A 18 -3.65 -2.45 -32.39
N ASP A 19 -3.05 -2.91 -31.29
CA ASP A 19 -2.16 -4.07 -31.25
C ASP A 19 -2.93 -5.40 -31.12
N GLY A 20 -4.25 -5.34 -31.04
CA GLY A 20 -5.13 -6.48 -30.94
C GLY A 20 -5.28 -7.04 -29.53
N VAL A 21 -4.76 -6.35 -28.51
CA VAL A 21 -4.87 -6.76 -27.10
C VAL A 21 -6.27 -6.46 -26.58
N ILE A 22 -6.85 -7.45 -25.91
CA ILE A 22 -8.19 -7.32 -25.31
C ILE A 22 -8.08 -6.65 -23.95
N HIS A 23 -8.83 -5.58 -23.77
CA HIS A 23 -8.96 -4.85 -22.52
C HIS A 23 -10.37 -5.00 -21.96
N THR A 24 -10.47 -5.25 -20.65
CA THR A 24 -11.74 -5.29 -19.92
C THR A 24 -11.68 -4.35 -18.73
N ASN A 25 -12.79 -3.70 -18.42
CA ASN A 25 -12.92 -2.89 -17.23
C ASN A 25 -14.03 -3.44 -16.32
N ASN A 26 -13.68 -3.66 -15.06
CA ASN A 26 -14.68 -3.99 -14.04
C ASN A 26 -15.48 -2.74 -13.65
N GLU A 27 -16.56 -2.93 -12.88
CA GLU A 27 -17.46 -1.85 -12.43
C GLU A 27 -16.72 -0.67 -11.77
N ARG A 28 -15.71 -0.94 -10.94
CA ARG A 28 -14.89 0.10 -10.29
C ARG A 28 -14.03 0.88 -11.29
N GLY A 29 -13.53 0.20 -12.31
CA GLY A 29 -12.78 0.82 -13.40
C GLY A 29 -13.67 1.75 -14.21
N LEU A 30 -14.85 1.30 -14.59
CA LEU A 30 -15.86 2.09 -15.29
C LEU A 30 -16.32 3.28 -14.44
N HIS A 31 -16.60 3.05 -13.16
CA HIS A 31 -16.99 4.12 -12.24
C HIS A 31 -15.94 5.24 -12.17
N ARG A 32 -14.64 4.90 -12.07
CA ARG A 32 -13.55 5.90 -12.08
C ARG A 32 -13.46 6.66 -13.39
N LYS A 33 -13.64 5.99 -14.53
CA LYS A 33 -13.60 6.61 -15.85
C LYS A 33 -14.77 7.60 -16.03
N LEU A 34 -15.99 7.22 -15.64
CA LEU A 34 -17.14 8.12 -15.69
C LEU A 34 -16.99 9.30 -14.70
N ALA A 35 -16.41 9.07 -13.51
CA ALA A 35 -16.11 10.16 -12.57
C ALA A 35 -15.10 11.16 -13.15
N ALA A 36 -14.09 10.70 -13.91
CA ALA A 36 -13.16 11.57 -14.61
C ALA A 36 -13.84 12.40 -15.69
N LEU A 37 -14.72 11.78 -16.50
CA LEU A 37 -15.53 12.49 -17.52
C LEU A 37 -16.45 13.53 -16.86
N ARG A 38 -17.08 13.20 -15.74
CA ARG A 38 -17.91 14.15 -14.97
C ARG A 38 -17.09 15.35 -14.52
N SER A 39 -15.90 15.12 -13.96
CA SER A 39 -15.02 16.21 -13.53
C SER A 39 -14.59 17.09 -14.70
N PHE A 40 -14.28 16.49 -15.86
CA PHE A 40 -13.93 17.21 -17.08
C PHE A 40 -15.08 18.09 -17.59
N PHE A 41 -16.26 17.53 -17.84
CA PHE A 41 -17.39 18.29 -18.37
C PHE A 41 -17.91 19.32 -17.39
N HIS A 42 -17.92 19.00 -16.10
CA HIS A 42 -18.31 19.95 -15.04
C HIS A 42 -17.35 21.16 -14.97
N TYR A 43 -16.06 20.96 -15.18
CA TYR A 43 -15.09 22.05 -15.27
C TYR A 43 -15.42 23.03 -16.40
N TYR A 44 -15.69 22.52 -17.60
CA TYR A 44 -16.05 23.37 -18.76
C TYR A 44 -17.44 24.01 -18.61
N TYR A 45 -18.40 23.30 -18.03
CA TYR A 45 -19.72 23.82 -17.75
C TYR A 45 -19.67 25.00 -16.76
N LYS A 46 -18.91 24.86 -15.67
CA LYS A 46 -18.69 25.96 -14.69
C LYS A 46 -18.06 27.21 -15.28
N ARG A 47 -17.33 27.08 -16.38
CA ARG A 47 -16.69 28.20 -17.08
C ARG A 47 -17.51 28.69 -18.26
N GLU A 48 -18.76 28.26 -18.37
CA GLU A 48 -19.68 28.64 -19.44
C GLU A 48 -19.14 28.35 -20.86
N MET A 49 -18.12 27.45 -20.96
CA MET A 49 -17.54 27.06 -22.25
C MET A 49 -18.42 26.02 -22.99
N ILE A 50 -19.31 25.34 -22.27
CA ILE A 50 -20.35 24.45 -22.78
C ILE A 50 -21.68 24.82 -22.15
N LYS A 51 -22.77 24.71 -22.92
CA LYS A 51 -24.12 25.07 -22.44
C LYS A 51 -24.70 24.09 -21.45
N ASN A 52 -24.38 22.81 -21.59
CA ASN A 52 -24.90 21.72 -20.76
C ASN A 52 -23.80 20.74 -20.43
N ASP A 53 -23.86 20.13 -19.25
CA ASP A 53 -22.99 19.02 -18.86
C ASP A 53 -23.67 17.69 -19.31
N PRO A 54 -23.10 16.97 -20.31
CA PRO A 54 -23.74 15.78 -20.86
C PRO A 54 -23.64 14.58 -19.91
N THR A 55 -22.87 14.68 -18.82
CA THR A 55 -22.66 13.56 -17.88
C THR A 55 -23.69 13.51 -16.77
N VAL A 56 -24.50 14.56 -16.60
CA VAL A 56 -25.45 14.68 -15.48
C VAL A 56 -26.48 13.55 -15.48
N ILE A 57 -26.95 13.15 -16.64
CA ILE A 57 -28.01 12.14 -16.80
C ILE A 57 -27.47 10.72 -17.00
N VAL A 58 -26.16 10.54 -17.16
CA VAL A 58 -25.56 9.22 -17.33
C VAL A 58 -25.39 8.56 -15.97
N ASP A 59 -26.00 7.41 -15.74
CA ASP A 59 -25.94 6.71 -14.48
C ASP A 59 -24.55 6.14 -14.17
N LEU A 60 -24.17 6.21 -12.91
CA LEU A 60 -22.95 5.52 -12.44
C LEU A 60 -23.20 4.01 -12.36
N PRO A 61 -22.24 3.19 -12.82
CA PRO A 61 -22.31 1.74 -12.61
C PRO A 61 -22.53 1.40 -11.14
N LYS A 62 -23.47 0.51 -10.86
CA LYS A 62 -23.69 0.03 -9.49
C LYS A 62 -22.45 -0.72 -8.99
N LEU A 63 -21.91 -0.28 -7.88
CA LEU A 63 -20.77 -0.95 -7.26
C LEU A 63 -21.27 -2.03 -6.30
N HIS A 64 -20.92 -3.28 -6.56
CA HIS A 64 -21.15 -4.34 -5.60
C HIS A 64 -20.19 -4.17 -4.41
N LYS A 65 -20.74 -4.22 -3.19
CA LYS A 65 -19.94 -4.24 -1.97
C LYS A 65 -19.14 -5.53 -1.95
N ARG A 66 -17.81 -5.42 -1.98
CA ARG A 66 -16.94 -6.54 -1.64
C ARG A 66 -16.84 -6.63 -0.13
N GLU A 67 -17.00 -7.81 0.41
CA GLU A 67 -16.57 -8.07 1.79
C GLU A 67 -15.08 -7.76 1.91
N ILE A 68 -14.76 -6.99 2.94
CA ILE A 68 -13.36 -6.70 3.26
C ILE A 68 -12.83 -7.92 3.99
N VAL A 69 -11.98 -8.69 3.33
CA VAL A 69 -11.21 -9.75 3.98
C VAL A 69 -10.25 -9.07 4.96
N ARG A 70 -10.40 -9.40 6.22
CA ARG A 70 -9.54 -8.92 7.32
C ARG A 70 -9.15 -10.11 8.17
N LEU A 71 -7.97 -10.06 8.73
CA LEU A 71 -7.54 -11.01 9.75
C LEU A 71 -8.28 -10.70 11.05
N ASP A 72 -8.71 -11.73 11.75
CA ASP A 72 -9.15 -11.61 13.14
C ASP A 72 -7.96 -11.70 14.11
N ILE A 73 -8.23 -11.62 15.41
CA ILE A 73 -7.17 -11.57 16.43
C ILE A 73 -6.38 -12.87 16.45
N ASP A 74 -7.04 -14.01 16.30
CA ASP A 74 -6.38 -15.32 16.34
C ASP A 74 -5.52 -15.52 15.09
N GLU A 75 -6.00 -15.13 13.92
CA GLU A 75 -5.24 -15.15 12.66
C GLU A 75 -4.02 -14.22 12.69
N VAL A 76 -4.13 -13.06 13.36
CA VAL A 76 -2.98 -12.16 13.58
C VAL A 76 -1.95 -12.82 14.49
N ALA A 77 -2.39 -13.48 15.57
CA ALA A 77 -1.50 -14.20 16.47
C ALA A 77 -0.76 -15.34 15.74
N GLU A 78 -1.49 -16.15 14.96
CA GLU A 78 -0.89 -17.21 14.15
C GLU A 78 0.11 -16.67 13.12
N LEU A 79 -0.20 -15.53 12.47
CA LEU A 79 0.71 -14.88 11.53
C LEU A 79 2.02 -14.47 12.20
N LEU A 80 1.94 -13.82 13.36
CA LEU A 80 3.12 -13.37 14.08
C LEU A 80 3.94 -14.56 14.62
N ASP A 81 3.28 -15.59 15.15
CA ASP A 81 3.93 -16.83 15.57
C ASP A 81 4.65 -17.51 14.40
N TYR A 82 4.02 -17.59 13.23
CA TYR A 82 4.68 -18.12 12.04
C TYR A 82 5.87 -17.30 11.59
N VAL A 83 5.80 -15.97 11.66
CA VAL A 83 6.94 -15.08 11.33
C VAL A 83 8.08 -15.31 12.32
N GLU A 84 7.78 -15.65 13.55
CA GLU A 84 8.76 -15.87 14.59
C GLU A 84 9.30 -17.32 14.63
N HIS A 85 8.46 -18.33 14.52
CA HIS A 85 8.81 -19.74 14.74
C HIS A 85 8.69 -20.63 13.50
N GLY A 86 8.05 -20.18 12.42
CA GLY A 86 7.82 -21.00 11.22
C GLY A 86 9.08 -21.55 10.56
N GLY A 87 10.25 -21.02 10.89
CA GLY A 87 11.55 -21.55 10.44
C GLY A 87 11.98 -22.84 11.12
N ASP A 88 11.38 -23.21 12.24
CA ASP A 88 11.80 -24.39 13.04
C ASP A 88 11.55 -25.70 12.30
N GLU A 89 10.48 -25.76 11.53
CA GLU A 89 10.13 -26.90 10.68
C GLU A 89 10.83 -26.87 9.29
N MET A 90 11.51 -25.78 8.96
CA MET A 90 12.20 -25.64 7.67
C MET A 90 13.60 -26.27 7.71
N THR A 91 14.06 -26.72 6.54
CA THR A 91 15.39 -27.30 6.35
C THR A 91 16.16 -26.62 5.21
N GLY A 92 17.47 -26.80 5.19
CA GLY A 92 18.35 -26.33 4.11
C GLY A 92 18.32 -24.81 3.91
N MET A 93 18.41 -24.38 2.66
CA MET A 93 18.47 -22.95 2.30
C MET A 93 17.23 -22.15 2.71
N LYS A 94 16.06 -22.80 2.76
CA LYS A 94 14.82 -22.11 3.21
C LYS A 94 14.96 -21.64 4.66
N LYS A 95 15.47 -22.48 5.54
CA LYS A 95 15.71 -22.14 6.96
C LYS A 95 16.70 -20.98 7.09
N VAL A 96 17.78 -21.02 6.30
CA VAL A 96 18.79 -19.96 6.30
C VAL A 96 18.17 -18.60 5.90
N TYR A 97 17.38 -18.59 4.83
CA TYR A 97 16.70 -17.36 4.39
C TYR A 97 15.65 -16.87 5.38
N PHE A 98 14.88 -17.79 5.98
CA PHE A 98 13.91 -17.45 7.01
C PHE A 98 14.59 -16.77 8.19
N ASN A 99 15.58 -17.43 8.79
CA ASN A 99 16.29 -16.91 9.96
C ASN A 99 16.98 -15.57 9.69
N LYS A 100 17.55 -15.40 8.50
CA LYS A 100 18.19 -14.14 8.09
C LYS A 100 17.23 -12.95 8.03
N ASN A 101 15.96 -13.20 7.80
CA ASN A 101 14.96 -12.14 7.63
C ASN A 101 13.96 -12.08 8.80
N LYS A 102 14.06 -13.00 9.74
CA LYS A 102 13.11 -13.17 10.84
C LYS A 102 12.91 -11.87 11.61
N THR A 103 13.96 -11.31 12.20
CA THR A 103 13.91 -10.10 13.03
C THR A 103 13.34 -8.91 12.26
N ARG A 104 13.77 -8.73 11.01
CA ARG A 104 13.22 -7.69 10.12
C ARG A 104 11.73 -7.89 9.85
N ASN A 105 11.34 -9.11 9.51
CA ASN A 105 9.95 -9.41 9.16
C ASN A 105 9.05 -9.25 10.38
N LEU A 106 9.49 -9.70 11.55
CA LEU A 106 8.76 -9.50 12.79
C LEU A 106 8.55 -8.01 13.08
N ALA A 107 9.60 -7.20 13.04
CA ALA A 107 9.52 -5.76 13.23
C ALA A 107 8.57 -5.09 12.22
N LEU A 108 8.60 -5.52 10.95
CA LEU A 108 7.75 -4.97 9.89
C LEU A 108 6.27 -5.31 10.12
N PHE A 109 5.96 -6.58 10.38
CA PHE A 109 4.57 -7.00 10.60
C PHE A 109 4.01 -6.44 11.90
N THR A 110 4.77 -6.48 12.99
CA THR A 110 4.35 -5.92 14.28
C THR A 110 4.09 -4.42 14.18
N LEU A 111 4.94 -3.67 13.45
CA LEU A 111 4.72 -2.25 13.20
C LEU A 111 3.44 -1.99 12.38
N LEU A 112 3.23 -2.73 11.30
CA LEU A 112 2.04 -2.56 10.45
C LEU A 112 0.75 -2.89 11.22
N LEU A 113 0.74 -4.00 11.95
CA LEU A 113 -0.43 -4.47 12.71
C LEU A 113 -0.71 -3.58 13.93
N GLY A 114 0.33 -3.16 14.65
CA GLY A 114 0.19 -2.36 15.86
C GLY A 114 -0.13 -0.88 15.62
N THR A 115 0.16 -0.36 14.40
CA THR A 115 -0.03 1.07 14.10
C THR A 115 -1.00 1.36 12.97
N GLY A 116 -1.27 0.42 12.09
CA GLY A 116 -2.13 0.61 10.93
C GLY A 116 -1.57 1.60 9.88
N ILE A 117 -0.27 1.90 9.89
CA ILE A 117 0.34 2.74 8.85
C ILE A 117 0.30 2.05 7.49
N ARG A 118 0.39 2.82 6.41
CA ARG A 118 0.43 2.25 5.07
C ARG A 118 1.75 1.51 4.83
N VAL A 119 1.70 0.45 4.02
CA VAL A 119 2.91 -0.29 3.63
C VAL A 119 3.97 0.65 3.04
N SER A 120 3.56 1.61 2.19
CA SER A 120 4.48 2.61 1.62
C SER A 120 5.12 3.53 2.67
N GLU A 121 4.39 3.89 3.72
CA GLU A 121 4.91 4.66 4.85
C GLU A 121 5.91 3.81 5.66
N CYS A 122 5.58 2.55 5.91
CA CYS A 122 6.45 1.62 6.63
C CYS A 122 7.79 1.39 5.91
N VAL A 123 7.76 1.03 4.62
CA VAL A 123 9.00 0.77 3.86
C VAL A 123 9.79 2.05 3.55
N GLY A 124 9.13 3.20 3.65
CA GLY A 124 9.72 4.53 3.50
C GLY A 124 10.54 5.01 4.69
N LEU A 125 10.39 4.39 5.87
CA LEU A 125 11.06 4.83 7.09
C LEU A 125 12.59 4.88 6.96
N ASP A 126 13.17 5.93 7.49
CA ASP A 126 14.59 6.07 7.71
C ASP A 126 14.96 5.78 9.17
N LEU A 127 16.25 5.57 9.44
CA LEU A 127 16.76 5.32 10.80
C LEU A 127 16.43 6.48 11.76
N GLU A 128 16.45 7.70 11.22
CA GLU A 128 16.22 8.94 11.94
C GLU A 128 14.73 9.20 12.24
N ASP A 129 13.83 8.43 11.60
CA ASP A 129 12.40 8.55 11.83
C ASP A 129 11.92 7.83 13.11
N LEU A 130 12.77 6.99 13.71
CA LEU A 130 12.44 6.24 14.90
C LEU A 130 12.84 6.98 16.19
N ASP A 131 11.87 7.26 17.02
CA ASP A 131 12.05 7.87 18.34
C ASP A 131 11.64 6.83 19.42
N PHE A 132 12.58 5.96 19.78
CA PHE A 132 12.39 4.94 20.81
C PHE A 132 12.15 5.51 22.20
N LYS A 133 12.62 6.73 22.47
CA LYS A 133 12.42 7.38 23.77
C LYS A 133 10.95 7.71 24.03
N ASN A 134 10.25 8.07 22.97
CA ASN A 134 8.85 8.49 23.04
C ASN A 134 7.91 7.46 22.40
N ASN A 135 8.38 6.27 22.03
CA ASN A 135 7.64 5.20 21.36
C ASN A 135 6.83 5.71 20.17
N ARG A 136 7.49 6.41 19.24
CA ARG A 136 6.85 6.96 18.04
C ARG A 136 7.76 6.89 16.81
N ILE A 137 7.12 6.92 15.65
CA ILE A 137 7.77 7.10 14.36
C ILE A 137 7.25 8.37 13.68
N ARG A 138 8.14 9.03 12.93
CA ARG A 138 7.77 10.11 12.00
C ARG A 138 7.44 9.49 10.66
N ILE A 139 6.31 9.86 10.09
CA ILE A 139 5.88 9.40 8.76
C ILE A 139 5.48 10.61 7.88
N ILE A 140 5.58 10.41 6.58
CA ILE A 140 5.15 11.41 5.60
C ILE A 140 3.84 10.93 4.97
N ARG A 141 2.74 11.63 5.28
CA ARG A 141 1.41 11.35 4.74
C ARG A 141 1.27 11.85 3.30
N LYS A 142 0.19 11.43 2.64
CA LYS A 142 -0.18 11.93 1.31
C LYS A 142 -0.20 13.47 1.28
N GLY A 143 0.51 14.05 0.31
CA GLY A 143 0.67 15.51 0.19
C GLY A 143 1.87 16.10 0.94
N GLY A 144 2.79 15.26 1.43
CA GLY A 144 4.04 15.72 2.08
C GLY A 144 3.86 16.19 3.53
N LYS A 145 2.70 15.93 4.15
CA LYS A 145 2.47 16.32 5.54
C LYS A 145 3.17 15.33 6.47
N GLU A 146 4.04 15.83 7.34
CA GLU A 146 4.64 15.04 8.43
C GLU A 146 3.62 14.75 9.53
N ASP A 147 3.69 13.57 10.10
CA ASP A 147 2.85 13.11 11.20
C ASP A 147 3.63 12.16 12.10
N PHE A 148 3.23 12.06 13.37
CA PHE A 148 3.81 11.12 14.31
C PHE A 148 2.80 10.03 14.65
N VAL A 149 3.26 8.78 14.59
CA VAL A 149 2.48 7.63 14.99
C VAL A 149 3.13 6.99 16.20
N TYR A 150 2.34 6.83 17.27
CA TYR A 150 2.77 6.22 18.50
C TYR A 150 2.50 4.73 18.48
N PHE A 151 3.34 3.96 19.17
CA PHE A 151 3.21 2.51 19.24
C PHE A 151 3.41 2.00 20.68
N GLY A 152 2.93 0.79 20.95
CA GLY A 152 3.07 0.13 22.24
C GLY A 152 4.43 -0.56 22.42
N ASP A 153 4.62 -1.13 23.61
CA ASP A 153 5.90 -1.74 24.01
C ASP A 153 6.27 -2.94 23.13
N GLU A 154 5.31 -3.73 22.70
CA GLU A 154 5.50 -4.88 21.82
C GLU A 154 6.11 -4.48 20.46
N VAL A 155 5.59 -3.39 19.88
CA VAL A 155 6.13 -2.81 18.64
C VAL A 155 7.51 -2.22 18.88
N SER A 156 7.71 -1.56 20.05
CA SER A 156 8.99 -0.97 20.43
C SER A 156 10.08 -2.04 20.54
N GLU A 157 9.79 -3.17 21.17
CA GLU A 157 10.72 -4.29 21.33
C GLU A 157 11.13 -4.87 19.97
N ALA A 158 10.15 -5.23 19.13
CA ALA A 158 10.41 -5.77 17.80
C ALA A 158 11.21 -4.81 16.91
N LEU A 159 10.91 -3.50 16.95
CA LEU A 159 11.65 -2.49 16.20
C LEU A 159 13.07 -2.33 16.74
N TYR A 160 13.27 -2.38 18.07
CA TYR A 160 14.58 -2.22 18.68
C TYR A 160 15.51 -3.39 18.37
N ASP A 161 14.99 -4.61 18.39
CA ASP A 161 15.74 -5.82 18.03
C ASP A 161 16.21 -5.73 16.57
N TYR A 162 15.32 -5.35 15.67
CA TYR A 162 15.73 -5.15 14.29
C TYR A 162 16.68 -3.97 14.11
N TYR A 163 16.49 -2.89 14.85
CA TYR A 163 17.40 -1.73 14.81
C TYR A 163 18.83 -2.11 15.23
N ALA A 164 18.96 -2.95 16.26
CA ALA A 164 20.26 -3.45 16.69
C ALA A 164 20.95 -4.29 15.57
N GLU A 165 20.19 -5.18 14.93
CA GLU A 165 20.67 -5.95 13.78
C GLU A 165 21.00 -5.03 12.60
N ARG A 166 20.07 -4.10 12.25
CA ARG A 166 20.20 -3.18 11.12
C ARG A 166 21.50 -2.38 11.14
N LYS A 167 21.95 -1.94 12.30
CA LYS A 167 23.22 -1.19 12.47
C LYS A 167 24.46 -2.01 12.07
N THR A 168 24.38 -3.33 12.11
CA THR A 168 25.49 -4.22 11.71
C THR A 168 25.51 -4.50 10.21
N ILE A 169 24.41 -4.18 9.48
CA ILE A 169 24.29 -4.47 8.06
C ILE A 169 24.76 -3.27 7.24
N PRO A 170 25.86 -3.39 6.47
CA PRO A 170 26.27 -2.34 5.54
C PRO A 170 25.24 -2.26 4.41
N ALA A 171 24.49 -1.15 4.33
CA ALA A 171 23.56 -0.90 3.24
C ALA A 171 24.31 -0.62 1.92
N LYS A 172 23.65 -0.83 0.79
CA LYS A 172 24.17 -0.37 -0.51
C LYS A 172 24.14 1.15 -0.59
N GLU A 173 25.03 1.69 -1.40
CA GLU A 173 25.09 3.11 -1.73
C GLU A 173 23.72 3.67 -2.11
N GLY A 174 23.34 4.80 -1.50
CA GLY A 174 22.04 5.45 -1.63
C GLY A 174 20.92 4.84 -0.80
N HIS A 175 21.20 3.85 0.07
CA HIS A 175 20.23 3.21 0.95
C HIS A 175 20.65 3.20 2.42
N GLU A 176 21.63 4.01 2.80
CA GLU A 176 22.27 4.02 4.11
C GLU A 176 21.28 4.39 5.22
N HIS A 177 20.39 5.34 4.93
CA HIS A 177 19.38 5.82 5.88
C HIS A 177 18.18 4.87 6.01
N ALA A 178 17.93 4.00 5.01
CA ALA A 178 16.75 3.15 5.03
C ALA A 178 16.69 2.26 6.28
N PHE A 179 15.58 2.31 7.00
CA PHE A 179 15.38 1.45 8.16
C PHE A 179 15.22 -0.01 7.73
N PHE A 180 14.25 -0.32 6.87
CA PHE A 180 14.04 -1.68 6.39
C PHE A 180 14.86 -2.00 5.13
N LEU A 181 15.74 -2.98 5.23
CA LEU A 181 16.56 -3.45 4.12
C LEU A 181 16.11 -4.81 3.57
N SER A 182 16.15 -4.95 2.27
CA SER A 182 16.01 -6.23 1.57
C SER A 182 17.25 -7.10 1.75
N VAL A 183 17.16 -8.37 1.35
CA VAL A 183 18.32 -9.30 1.30
C VAL A 183 19.47 -8.74 0.45
N GLN A 184 19.15 -7.89 -0.53
CA GLN A 184 20.13 -7.22 -1.38
C GLN A 184 20.74 -5.95 -0.74
N LYS A 185 20.41 -5.67 0.54
CA LYS A 185 20.88 -4.49 1.29
C LYS A 185 20.43 -3.15 0.70
N ARG A 186 19.30 -3.14 0.00
CA ARG A 186 18.61 -1.95 -0.49
C ARG A 186 17.34 -1.73 0.33
N ARG A 187 16.83 -0.50 0.34
CA ARG A 187 15.49 -0.23 0.88
C ARG A 187 14.46 -1.21 0.32
N ILE A 188 13.61 -1.77 1.17
CA ILE A 188 12.47 -2.58 0.72
C ILE A 188 11.51 -1.67 -0.05
N THR A 189 10.93 -2.19 -1.11
CA THR A 189 9.87 -1.54 -1.91
C THR A 189 8.57 -2.32 -1.79
N VAL A 190 7.46 -1.66 -2.05
CA VAL A 190 6.12 -2.27 -2.13
C VAL A 190 6.00 -3.16 -3.36
#